data_c2e3ff69ed8518b2d162b8f222ce4c8e
#
_entry.id   c2e3ff69ed8518b2d162b8f222ce4c8e
#
_cell.length_a   1.000
_cell.length_b   1.000
_cell.length_c   1.000
_cell.angle_alpha   90.00
_cell.angle_beta   90.00
_cell.angle_gamma   90.00
#
_symmetry.space_group_name_H-M   'P 1'
#
loop_
_entity.id
_entity.type
_entity.pdbx_description
1 polymer ?
#
loop_
_entity_poly.entity_id
_entity_poly.type
_entity_poly.pdbx_seq_one_letter_code
_entity_poly.pdbx_strand_id
1 'polypeptide(L)'
;ESTINLNSTSDVVDQVANKFDPLKSESYSRKFSTTIYDTQGNPHEMDQYMVKTDSNTWKAYTLVDGRNPDGSPVTGTGAKDPVPSTMVFDSAGALTSVTTPNPVPGEPDIISSTLTVTDWVPGATVNGAWVSNGAAAKDGGIAINMAKTTQYNTDTSRNPPTQDGYATGQITNLTIDGSGVMFANFSNNQSRAIGQISLASFTNEQGLQPVGGTAWKETFASGQAGYDAPKVGTLGAIQSNSLEDSNVNLTNELVDLIKAQSNYQA
;
A
#
# COMPACT_ATOMS: atom_id res chain seq x y z
N GLU A 1 -9.23 -1.91 -4.72
CA GLU A 1 -10.01 -2.37 -5.89
C GLU A 1 -10.54 -3.78 -5.61
N SER A 2 -11.81 -4.03 -5.96
CA SER A 2 -12.45 -5.34 -5.85
C SER A 2 -13.10 -5.69 -7.18
N THR A 3 -12.71 -6.81 -7.76
CA THR A 3 -13.31 -7.34 -8.99
C THR A 3 -14.15 -8.55 -8.61
N ILE A 4 -15.47 -8.42 -8.75
CA ILE A 4 -16.44 -9.43 -8.32
C ILE A 4 -17.31 -9.81 -9.52
N ASN A 5 -17.63 -11.09 -9.69
CA ASN A 5 -18.77 -11.53 -10.47
C ASN A 5 -19.86 -12.01 -9.53
N LEU A 6 -21.06 -11.46 -9.65
CA LEU A 6 -22.26 -11.91 -8.93
C LEU A 6 -23.08 -12.81 -9.87
N ASN A 7 -23.54 -13.96 -9.38
CA ASN A 7 -24.32 -14.86 -10.21
C ASN A 7 -25.70 -14.27 -10.52
N SER A 8 -25.97 -14.00 -11.81
CA SER A 8 -27.26 -13.44 -12.26
C SER A 8 -28.46 -14.33 -11.95
N THR A 9 -28.25 -15.64 -11.77
CA THR A 9 -29.31 -16.61 -11.47
C THR A 9 -29.48 -16.88 -9.98
N SER A 10 -28.75 -16.18 -9.10
CA SER A 10 -28.99 -16.28 -7.65
C SER A 10 -30.43 -15.93 -7.32
N ASP A 11 -30.99 -16.59 -6.31
CA ASP A 11 -32.34 -16.29 -5.82
C ASP A 11 -32.43 -14.85 -5.29
N VAL A 12 -33.57 -14.22 -5.56
CA VAL A 12 -33.92 -12.94 -4.94
C VAL A 12 -34.30 -13.15 -3.50
N VAL A 13 -33.63 -12.46 -2.58
CA VAL A 13 -33.92 -12.54 -1.15
C VAL A 13 -35.02 -11.53 -0.80
N ASP A 14 -36.15 -12.05 -0.34
CA ASP A 14 -37.22 -11.18 0.20
C ASP A 14 -36.77 -10.53 1.50
N GLN A 15 -36.46 -9.24 1.44
CA GLN A 15 -35.95 -8.48 2.59
C GLN A 15 -37.03 -8.17 3.64
N VAL A 16 -38.30 -8.45 3.37
CA VAL A 16 -39.38 -8.35 4.35
C VAL A 16 -39.45 -9.62 5.19
N ALA A 17 -39.42 -10.77 4.55
CA ALA A 17 -39.42 -12.07 5.21
C ALA A 17 -38.06 -12.42 5.82
N ASN A 18 -36.97 -12.12 5.10
CA ASN A 18 -35.59 -12.43 5.48
C ASN A 18 -34.76 -11.13 5.54
N LYS A 19 -35.09 -10.28 6.51
CA LYS A 19 -34.28 -9.08 6.78
C LYS A 19 -32.83 -9.46 6.99
N PHE A 20 -31.91 -8.67 6.45
CA PHE A 20 -30.48 -8.95 6.57
C PHE A 20 -30.06 -9.18 8.02
N ASP A 21 -29.42 -10.31 8.26
CA ASP A 21 -28.85 -10.72 9.52
C ASP A 21 -27.56 -11.51 9.21
N PRO A 22 -26.39 -11.04 9.61
CA PRO A 22 -25.11 -11.71 9.28
C PRO A 22 -24.98 -13.12 9.84
N LEU A 23 -25.83 -13.48 10.83
CA LEU A 23 -25.87 -14.82 11.43
C LEU A 23 -26.80 -15.79 10.69
N LYS A 24 -27.61 -15.30 9.73
CA LYS A 24 -28.57 -16.10 8.97
C LYS A 24 -28.16 -16.18 7.51
N SER A 25 -27.70 -17.33 7.08
CA SER A 25 -27.21 -17.56 5.72
C SER A 25 -28.28 -17.35 4.64
N GLU A 26 -29.55 -17.49 4.96
CA GLU A 26 -30.69 -17.25 4.08
C GLU A 26 -30.98 -15.76 3.84
N SER A 27 -30.39 -14.86 4.63
CA SER A 27 -30.60 -13.42 4.51
C SER A 27 -29.68 -12.74 3.50
N TYR A 28 -28.70 -13.47 2.95
CA TYR A 28 -27.75 -12.95 1.96
C TYR A 28 -27.34 -14.00 0.93
N SER A 29 -26.92 -13.57 -0.27
CA SER A 29 -26.51 -14.50 -1.33
C SER A 29 -25.05 -14.90 -1.22
N ARG A 30 -24.16 -14.00 -0.80
CA ARG A 30 -22.72 -14.26 -0.68
C ARG A 30 -22.05 -13.32 0.32
N LYS A 31 -21.04 -13.82 1.02
CA LYS A 31 -20.14 -13.07 1.89
C LYS A 31 -18.71 -13.05 1.33
N PHE A 32 -18.05 -11.89 1.40
CA PHE A 32 -16.63 -11.72 1.12
C PHE A 32 -15.94 -11.01 2.27
N SER A 33 -14.86 -11.58 2.78
CA SER A 33 -14.05 -10.98 3.83
C SER A 33 -12.75 -10.40 3.27
N THR A 34 -12.30 -9.28 3.83
CA THR A 34 -11.05 -8.61 3.46
C THR A 34 -10.42 -8.03 4.72
N THR A 35 -9.14 -8.33 4.95
CA THR A 35 -8.40 -7.65 6.02
C THR A 35 -8.09 -6.22 5.59
N ILE A 36 -8.44 -5.26 6.43
CA ILE A 36 -8.10 -3.84 6.28
C ILE A 36 -7.28 -3.40 7.48
N TYR A 37 -6.63 -2.25 7.40
CA TYR A 37 -5.80 -1.72 8.48
C TYR A 37 -6.25 -0.33 8.87
N ASP A 38 -6.25 -0.05 10.18
CA ASP A 38 -6.49 1.29 10.72
C ASP A 38 -5.23 2.18 10.57
N THR A 39 -5.32 3.43 11.00
CA THR A 39 -4.21 4.39 10.92
C THR A 39 -3.03 4.06 11.85
N GLN A 40 -3.20 3.14 12.79
CA GLN A 40 -2.15 2.62 13.65
C GLN A 40 -1.58 1.27 13.16
N GLY A 41 -2.12 0.73 12.05
CA GLY A 41 -1.70 -0.52 11.43
C GLY A 41 -2.27 -1.78 12.10
N ASN A 42 -3.32 -1.64 12.92
CA ASN A 42 -4.03 -2.80 13.47
C ASN A 42 -4.92 -3.42 12.38
N PRO A 43 -4.93 -4.76 12.26
CA PRO A 43 -5.78 -5.46 11.30
C PRO A 43 -7.24 -5.51 11.78
N HIS A 44 -8.17 -5.33 10.85
CA HIS A 44 -9.61 -5.48 11.04
C HIS A 44 -10.18 -6.33 9.92
N GLU A 45 -11.23 -7.10 10.21
CA GLU A 45 -11.91 -7.89 9.19
C GLU A 45 -13.12 -7.12 8.66
N MET A 46 -13.06 -6.72 7.38
CA MET A 46 -14.18 -6.12 6.69
C MET A 46 -14.95 -7.18 5.91
N ASP A 47 -16.20 -7.38 6.28
CA ASP A 47 -17.12 -8.31 5.68
C ASP A 47 -18.12 -7.60 4.79
N GLN A 48 -18.21 -8.03 3.54
CA GLN A 48 -19.19 -7.55 2.57
C GLN A 48 -20.20 -8.64 2.27
N TYR A 49 -21.47 -8.39 2.55
CA TYR A 49 -22.57 -9.30 2.29
C TYR A 49 -23.36 -8.81 1.08
N MET A 50 -23.39 -9.61 0.04
CA MET A 50 -24.11 -9.33 -1.19
C MET A 50 -25.48 -9.98 -1.16
N VAL A 51 -26.53 -9.19 -1.33
CA VAL A 51 -27.92 -9.60 -1.29
C VAL A 51 -28.61 -9.22 -2.57
N LYS A 52 -29.05 -10.20 -3.35
CA LYS A 52 -29.85 -9.93 -4.53
C LYS A 52 -31.28 -9.56 -4.12
N THR A 53 -31.71 -8.36 -4.50
CA THR A 53 -33.04 -7.85 -4.13
C THR A 53 -33.99 -7.76 -5.33
N ASP A 54 -33.45 -7.74 -6.56
CA ASP A 54 -34.22 -7.75 -7.81
C ASP A 54 -33.35 -8.27 -8.94
N SER A 55 -33.89 -8.39 -10.15
CA SER A 55 -33.21 -8.97 -11.33
C SER A 55 -31.82 -8.38 -11.61
N ASN A 56 -31.68 -7.05 -11.52
CA ASN A 56 -30.42 -6.34 -11.77
C ASN A 56 -30.01 -5.45 -10.59
N THR A 57 -30.53 -5.73 -9.40
CA THR A 57 -30.29 -4.92 -8.22
C THR A 57 -29.81 -5.75 -7.05
N TRP A 58 -28.70 -5.32 -6.49
CA TRP A 58 -28.08 -5.94 -5.32
C TRP A 58 -27.89 -4.92 -4.21
N LYS A 59 -27.98 -5.39 -2.99
CA LYS A 59 -27.56 -4.62 -1.80
C LYS A 59 -26.24 -5.19 -1.28
N ALA A 60 -25.31 -4.30 -0.97
CA ALA A 60 -24.05 -4.63 -0.33
C ALA A 60 -24.05 -4.07 1.10
N TYR A 61 -24.12 -4.97 2.08
CA TYR A 61 -23.96 -4.62 3.49
C TYR A 61 -22.49 -4.78 3.87
N THR A 62 -21.91 -3.78 4.52
CA THR A 62 -20.52 -3.82 4.96
C THR A 62 -20.46 -3.74 6.47
N LEU A 63 -19.81 -4.73 7.08
CA LEU A 63 -19.53 -4.79 8.50
C LEU A 63 -18.01 -4.81 8.72
N VAL A 64 -17.56 -4.25 9.82
CA VAL A 64 -16.16 -4.35 10.24
C VAL A 64 -16.12 -4.99 11.63
N ASP A 65 -15.34 -6.05 11.77
CA ASP A 65 -15.27 -6.87 12.99
C ASP A 65 -16.65 -7.33 13.48
N GLY A 66 -17.56 -7.63 12.53
CA GLY A 66 -18.94 -8.07 12.80
C GLY A 66 -19.88 -6.97 13.30
N ARG A 67 -19.49 -5.70 13.16
CA ARG A 67 -20.26 -4.51 13.60
C ARG A 67 -20.52 -3.56 12.44
N ASN A 68 -21.47 -2.67 12.63
CA ASN A 68 -21.61 -1.52 11.74
C ASN A 68 -20.32 -0.69 11.73
N PRO A 69 -20.02 0.06 10.66
CA PRO A 69 -18.80 0.88 10.60
C PRO A 69 -18.68 1.85 11.78
N ASP A 70 -19.78 2.41 12.29
CA ASP A 70 -19.80 3.31 13.46
C ASP A 70 -19.53 2.61 14.81
N GLY A 71 -19.23 1.30 14.78
CA GLY A 71 -18.97 0.47 15.96
C GLY A 71 -20.22 -0.03 16.66
N SER A 72 -21.43 0.37 16.24
CA SER A 72 -22.67 -0.13 16.83
C SER A 72 -22.87 -1.63 16.53
N PRO A 73 -23.42 -2.42 17.47
CA PRO A 73 -23.70 -3.82 17.23
C PRO A 73 -24.85 -3.97 16.21
N VAL A 74 -24.83 -5.07 15.47
CA VAL A 74 -25.90 -5.44 14.53
C VAL A 74 -27.00 -6.28 15.18
N THR A 75 -26.71 -6.86 16.35
CA THR A 75 -27.65 -7.66 17.16
C THR A 75 -27.49 -7.34 18.64
N GLY A 76 -28.53 -7.59 19.43
CA GLY A 76 -28.50 -7.38 20.88
C GLY A 76 -28.82 -5.94 21.33
N THR A 77 -28.41 -5.61 22.55
CA THR A 77 -28.69 -4.31 23.15
C THR A 77 -27.95 -3.18 22.41
N GLY A 78 -28.66 -2.15 22.00
CA GLY A 78 -28.12 -1.01 21.25
C GLY A 78 -27.86 -1.31 19.77
N ALA A 79 -28.39 -2.43 19.27
CA ALA A 79 -28.24 -2.79 17.86
C ALA A 79 -28.85 -1.75 16.93
N LYS A 80 -28.14 -1.48 15.84
CA LYS A 80 -28.63 -0.70 14.70
C LYS A 80 -28.68 -1.58 13.47
N ASP A 81 -29.69 -1.35 12.65
CA ASP A 81 -29.77 -2.02 11.35
C ASP A 81 -28.63 -1.57 10.45
N PRO A 82 -27.88 -2.50 9.83
CA PRO A 82 -26.88 -2.15 8.84
C PRO A 82 -27.49 -1.43 7.63
N VAL A 83 -26.85 -0.35 7.21
CA VAL A 83 -27.29 0.43 6.06
C VAL A 83 -26.56 -0.08 4.81
N PRO A 84 -27.29 -0.58 3.78
CA PRO A 84 -26.65 -1.11 2.58
C PRO A 84 -26.35 -0.01 1.56
N SER A 85 -25.31 -0.25 0.75
CA SER A 85 -25.17 0.40 -0.57
C SER A 85 -25.96 -0.40 -1.61
N THR A 86 -26.60 0.28 -2.55
CA THR A 86 -27.37 -0.35 -3.64
C THR A 86 -26.54 -0.37 -4.91
N MET A 87 -26.40 -1.54 -5.53
CA MET A 87 -25.68 -1.77 -6.78
C MET A 87 -26.68 -2.07 -7.88
N VAL A 88 -26.58 -1.35 -8.99
CA VAL A 88 -27.48 -1.53 -10.15
C VAL A 88 -26.65 -1.95 -11.35
N PHE A 89 -27.13 -2.99 -12.06
CA PHE A 89 -26.50 -3.53 -13.24
C PHE A 89 -27.37 -3.25 -14.48
N ASP A 90 -26.75 -3.15 -15.63
CA ASP A 90 -27.44 -3.05 -16.91
C ASP A 90 -27.89 -4.44 -17.42
N SER A 91 -28.58 -4.46 -18.56
CA SER A 91 -29.02 -5.70 -19.22
C SER A 91 -27.87 -6.55 -19.79
N ALA A 92 -26.67 -5.97 -19.91
CA ALA A 92 -25.46 -6.68 -20.32
C ALA A 92 -24.66 -7.25 -19.15
N GLY A 93 -25.11 -7.00 -17.91
CA GLY A 93 -24.47 -7.47 -16.68
C GLY A 93 -23.29 -6.62 -16.19
N ALA A 94 -23.13 -5.40 -16.74
CA ALA A 94 -22.12 -4.47 -16.24
C ALA A 94 -22.71 -3.58 -15.13
N LEU A 95 -21.87 -3.24 -14.13
CA LEU A 95 -22.25 -2.34 -13.03
C LEU A 95 -22.47 -0.93 -13.58
N THR A 96 -23.66 -0.39 -13.38
CA THR A 96 -24.03 0.98 -13.78
C THR A 96 -23.74 1.99 -12.67
N SER A 97 -24.12 1.66 -11.44
CA SER A 97 -23.94 2.55 -10.30
C SER A 97 -23.90 1.80 -8.99
N VAL A 98 -23.23 2.40 -8.03
CA VAL A 98 -23.32 2.10 -6.60
C VAL A 98 -23.88 3.35 -5.91
N THR A 99 -25.01 3.21 -5.25
CA THR A 99 -25.61 4.27 -4.45
C THR A 99 -25.35 3.99 -2.98
N THR A 100 -24.52 4.81 -2.34
CA THR A 100 -24.25 4.74 -0.91
C THR A 100 -25.03 5.83 -0.20
N PRO A 101 -25.85 5.50 0.79
CA PRO A 101 -26.56 6.49 1.59
C PRO A 101 -25.58 7.47 2.24
N ASN A 102 -25.91 8.77 2.17
CA ASN A 102 -25.09 9.79 2.79
C ASN A 102 -25.28 9.75 4.32
N PRO A 103 -24.19 9.71 5.12
CA PRO A 103 -24.31 9.69 6.57
C PRO A 103 -24.85 11.00 7.14
N VAL A 104 -24.78 12.10 6.38
CA VAL A 104 -25.31 13.42 6.80
C VAL A 104 -26.80 13.50 6.46
N PRO A 105 -27.68 13.62 7.47
CA PRO A 105 -29.13 13.70 7.22
C PRO A 105 -29.50 14.91 6.35
N GLY A 106 -30.22 14.66 5.27
CA GLY A 106 -30.66 15.69 4.32
C GLY A 106 -29.74 15.94 3.13
N GLU A 107 -28.55 15.37 3.14
CA GLU A 107 -27.67 15.39 1.96
C GLU A 107 -28.03 14.25 0.98
N PRO A 108 -27.84 14.47 -0.32
CA PRO A 108 -28.14 13.44 -1.32
C PRO A 108 -27.20 12.25 -1.18
N ASP A 109 -27.70 11.07 -1.55
CA ASP A 109 -26.92 9.83 -1.62
C ASP A 109 -25.73 9.97 -2.58
N ILE A 110 -24.64 9.27 -2.26
CA ILE A 110 -23.42 9.24 -3.08
C ILE A 110 -23.60 8.21 -4.19
N ILE A 111 -23.63 8.66 -5.43
CA ILE A 111 -23.77 7.79 -6.61
C ILE A 111 -22.44 7.76 -7.36
N SER A 112 -21.84 6.58 -7.49
CA SER A 112 -20.54 6.40 -8.18
C SER A 112 -20.36 4.95 -8.61
N SER A 113 -19.17 4.57 -9.06
CA SER A 113 -18.75 3.16 -9.22
C SER A 113 -17.96 2.64 -7.99
N THR A 114 -17.90 3.44 -6.93
CA THR A 114 -17.16 3.16 -5.70
C THR A 114 -18.14 2.98 -4.54
N LEU A 115 -18.05 1.86 -3.85
CA LEU A 115 -18.72 1.66 -2.58
C LEU A 115 -17.90 2.36 -1.50
N THR A 116 -18.51 3.29 -0.77
CA THR A 116 -17.84 4.04 0.28
C THR A 116 -18.36 3.59 1.63
N VAL A 117 -17.46 3.14 2.52
CA VAL A 117 -17.78 2.85 3.92
C VAL A 117 -17.47 4.09 4.72
N THR A 118 -18.54 4.82 5.09
CA THR A 118 -18.45 6.05 5.88
C THR A 118 -18.48 5.74 7.37
N ASP A 119 -18.05 6.70 8.19
CA ASP A 119 -18.17 6.68 9.66
C ASP A 119 -17.51 5.48 10.35
N TRP A 120 -16.49 4.89 9.70
CA TRP A 120 -15.77 3.79 10.34
C TRP A 120 -14.99 4.28 11.56
N VAL A 121 -15.32 3.68 12.71
CA VAL A 121 -14.63 3.91 13.98
C VAL A 121 -13.85 2.64 14.31
N PRO A 122 -12.51 2.65 14.18
CA PRO A 122 -11.69 1.52 14.57
C PRO A 122 -11.81 1.21 16.05
N GLY A 123 -11.91 -0.09 16.40
CA GLY A 123 -12.06 -0.51 17.78
C GLY A 123 -11.72 -1.98 17.97
N ALA A 124 -11.77 -2.41 19.22
CA ALA A 124 -11.53 -3.79 19.62
C ALA A 124 -12.46 -4.19 20.76
N THR A 125 -12.70 -5.49 20.90
CA THR A 125 -13.45 -6.02 22.05
C THR A 125 -12.49 -6.20 23.23
N VAL A 126 -12.70 -5.44 24.29
CA VAL A 126 -11.93 -5.50 25.53
C VAL A 126 -12.88 -5.93 26.65
N ASN A 127 -12.58 -7.04 27.32
CA ASN A 127 -13.42 -7.60 28.40
C ASN A 127 -14.91 -7.79 28.02
N GLY A 128 -15.16 -8.19 26.77
CA GLY A 128 -16.51 -8.41 26.25
C GLY A 128 -17.26 -7.13 25.81
N ALA A 129 -16.72 -5.95 26.01
CA ALA A 129 -17.24 -4.69 25.52
C ALA A 129 -16.44 -4.18 24.33
N TRP A 130 -17.11 -3.64 23.31
CA TRP A 130 -16.43 -2.98 22.21
C TRP A 130 -16.02 -1.56 22.60
N VAL A 131 -14.76 -1.21 22.34
CA VAL A 131 -14.18 0.09 22.68
C VAL A 131 -13.35 0.57 21.48
N SER A 132 -13.46 1.86 21.14
CA SER A 132 -12.57 2.47 20.15
C SER A 132 -11.11 2.32 20.59
N ASN A 133 -10.24 1.92 19.67
CA ASN A 133 -8.81 1.77 19.93
C ASN A 133 -8.02 3.09 19.84
N GLY A 134 -8.71 4.21 19.57
CA GLY A 134 -8.11 5.54 19.44
C GLY A 134 -7.44 5.79 18.08
N ALA A 135 -7.50 4.85 17.14
CA ALA A 135 -7.07 5.10 15.77
C ALA A 135 -8.07 6.05 15.08
N ALA A 136 -7.57 6.89 14.20
CA ALA A 136 -8.44 7.75 13.40
C ALA A 136 -9.11 6.96 12.27
N ALA A 137 -10.33 7.35 11.94
CA ALA A 137 -10.96 6.93 10.69
C ALA A 137 -10.22 7.56 9.50
N LYS A 138 -10.24 6.90 8.34
CA LYS A 138 -9.73 7.48 7.10
C LYS A 138 -10.64 8.62 6.67
N ASP A 139 -10.09 9.80 6.39
CA ASP A 139 -10.84 10.92 5.83
C ASP A 139 -11.55 10.50 4.54
N GLY A 140 -12.85 10.79 4.44
CA GLY A 140 -13.69 10.39 3.31
C GLY A 140 -14.12 8.92 3.32
N GLY A 141 -13.81 8.15 4.38
CA GLY A 141 -14.19 6.75 4.51
C GLY A 141 -13.29 5.76 3.73
N ILE A 142 -13.66 4.49 3.76
CA ILE A 142 -12.98 3.44 3.01
C ILE A 142 -13.64 3.34 1.64
N ALA A 143 -12.90 3.69 0.59
CA ALA A 143 -13.38 3.63 -0.79
C ALA A 143 -13.02 2.28 -1.43
N ILE A 144 -14.03 1.56 -1.92
CA ILE A 144 -13.88 0.26 -2.57
C ILE A 144 -14.32 0.43 -4.03
N ASN A 145 -13.35 0.46 -4.94
CA ASN A 145 -13.64 0.55 -6.37
C ASN A 145 -14.30 -0.76 -6.84
N MET A 146 -15.55 -0.65 -7.28
CA MET A 146 -16.40 -1.74 -7.76
C MET A 146 -16.64 -1.69 -9.28
N ALA A 147 -16.00 -0.77 -10.01
CA ALA A 147 -16.25 -0.51 -11.44
C ALA A 147 -16.11 -1.74 -12.33
N LYS A 148 -15.32 -2.74 -11.91
CA LYS A 148 -15.14 -4.01 -12.64
C LYS A 148 -16.06 -5.13 -12.14
N THR A 149 -17.05 -4.81 -11.33
CA THR A 149 -18.03 -5.80 -10.87
C THR A 149 -19.03 -6.12 -11.98
N THR A 150 -19.33 -7.37 -12.13
CA THR A 150 -20.22 -7.90 -13.19
C THR A 150 -21.32 -8.78 -12.60
N GLN A 151 -22.39 -8.98 -13.38
CA GLN A 151 -23.47 -9.89 -13.03
C GLN A 151 -23.69 -10.85 -14.21
N TYR A 152 -22.96 -11.98 -14.21
CA TYR A 152 -23.10 -13.01 -15.25
C TYR A 152 -23.60 -14.34 -14.66
N ASN A 153 -24.13 -15.20 -15.53
CA ASN A 153 -24.57 -16.57 -15.17
C ASN A 153 -23.34 -17.49 -14.97
N THR A 154 -22.50 -17.17 -13.99
CA THR A 154 -21.39 -17.98 -13.51
C THR A 154 -21.34 -17.88 -12.01
N ASP A 155 -20.67 -18.80 -11.33
CA ASP A 155 -20.55 -18.79 -9.89
C ASP A 155 -20.05 -17.44 -9.37
N THR A 156 -20.67 -17.00 -8.29
CA THR A 156 -20.23 -15.77 -7.60
C THR A 156 -18.80 -15.95 -7.12
N SER A 157 -17.93 -15.10 -7.64
CA SER A 157 -16.49 -15.15 -7.36
C SER A 157 -15.90 -13.76 -7.18
N ARG A 158 -14.79 -13.69 -6.49
CA ARG A 158 -14.01 -12.46 -6.30
C ARG A 158 -12.53 -12.75 -6.55
N ASN A 159 -11.91 -11.96 -7.40
CA ASN A 159 -10.45 -11.95 -7.51
C ASN A 159 -9.86 -11.38 -6.21
N PRO A 160 -8.63 -11.79 -5.81
CA PRO A 160 -7.99 -11.22 -4.65
C PRO A 160 -8.03 -9.68 -4.70
N PRO A 161 -8.58 -9.01 -3.68
CA PRO A 161 -8.65 -7.56 -3.69
C PRO A 161 -7.27 -6.94 -3.51
N THR A 162 -7.02 -5.81 -4.17
CA THR A 162 -5.85 -4.99 -3.88
C THR A 162 -6.23 -3.88 -2.91
N GLN A 163 -5.38 -3.61 -1.94
CA GLN A 163 -5.58 -2.58 -0.93
C GLN A 163 -4.30 -1.75 -0.75
N ASP A 164 -4.44 -0.55 -0.24
CA ASP A 164 -3.37 0.40 0.07
C ASP A 164 -2.97 0.40 1.57
N GLY A 165 -3.73 -0.28 2.40
CA GLY A 165 -3.44 -0.45 3.82
C GLY A 165 -2.35 -1.49 4.08
N TYR A 166 -1.58 -1.31 5.12
CA TYR A 166 -0.54 -2.24 5.57
C TYR A 166 -0.38 -2.23 7.09
N ALA A 167 0.06 -3.37 7.63
CA ALA A 167 0.44 -3.46 9.03
C ALA A 167 1.69 -2.62 9.33
N THR A 168 1.93 -2.31 10.61
CA THR A 168 3.18 -1.70 11.04
C THR A 168 4.37 -2.59 10.66
N GLY A 169 5.44 -1.98 10.16
CA GLY A 169 6.66 -2.66 9.74
C GLY A 169 7.90 -2.16 10.46
N GLN A 170 8.86 -3.05 10.67
CA GLN A 170 10.21 -2.71 11.14
C GLN A 170 11.18 -2.73 9.95
N ILE A 171 12.22 -1.90 9.99
CA ILE A 171 13.27 -1.92 8.97
C ILE A 171 13.99 -3.26 9.04
N THR A 172 14.01 -3.97 7.91
CA THR A 172 14.70 -5.26 7.77
C THR A 172 16.07 -5.11 7.15
N ASN A 173 16.20 -4.25 6.14
CA ASN A 173 17.46 -3.96 5.49
C ASN A 173 17.44 -2.59 4.80
N LEU A 174 18.63 -2.13 4.43
CA LEU A 174 18.82 -0.95 3.59
C LEU A 174 19.37 -1.40 2.24
N THR A 175 18.87 -0.84 1.16
CA THR A 175 19.37 -1.06 -0.20
C THR A 175 19.68 0.27 -0.88
N ILE A 176 20.67 0.26 -1.76
CA ILE A 176 21.06 1.44 -2.55
C ILE A 176 20.96 1.04 -4.01
N ASP A 177 20.26 1.83 -4.80
CA ASP A 177 20.16 1.59 -6.24
C ASP A 177 21.30 2.25 -7.04
N GLY A 178 21.35 1.98 -8.34
CA GLY A 178 22.39 2.54 -9.21
C GLY A 178 22.32 4.06 -9.40
N SER A 179 21.24 4.73 -8.98
CA SER A 179 21.09 6.19 -8.95
C SER A 179 21.44 6.79 -7.58
N GLY A 180 21.94 5.95 -6.67
CA GLY A 180 22.36 6.36 -5.34
C GLY A 180 21.23 6.56 -4.35
N VAL A 181 19.98 6.24 -4.70
CA VAL A 181 18.85 6.34 -3.78
C VAL A 181 18.93 5.20 -2.76
N MET A 182 18.87 5.58 -1.48
CA MET A 182 18.83 4.64 -0.36
C MET A 182 17.38 4.34 0.01
N PHE A 183 17.03 3.06 0.03
CA PHE A 183 15.73 2.57 0.42
C PHE A 183 15.81 1.83 1.75
N ALA A 184 14.93 2.17 2.67
CA ALA A 184 14.62 1.35 3.83
C ALA A 184 13.52 0.36 3.45
N ASN A 185 13.79 -0.94 3.55
CA ASN A 185 12.82 -2.00 3.33
C ASN A 185 12.27 -2.47 4.66
N PHE A 186 10.95 -2.62 4.74
CA PHE A 186 10.23 -2.96 5.96
C PHE A 186 9.69 -4.38 5.93
N SER A 187 9.45 -4.96 7.11
CA SER A 187 8.91 -6.31 7.28
C SER A 187 7.49 -6.49 6.72
N ASN A 188 6.78 -5.40 6.45
CA ASN A 188 5.45 -5.37 5.83
C ASN A 188 5.51 -5.21 4.30
N ASN A 189 6.64 -5.52 3.66
CA ASN A 189 6.91 -5.39 2.23
C ASN A 189 6.83 -3.95 1.67
N GLN A 190 6.81 -2.94 2.55
CA GLN A 190 6.93 -1.56 2.13
C GLN A 190 8.40 -1.19 1.94
N SER A 191 8.65 -0.28 1.01
CA SER A 191 9.98 0.30 0.76
C SER A 191 9.85 1.81 0.68
N ARG A 192 10.72 2.53 1.39
CA ARG A 192 10.71 3.98 1.44
C ARG A 192 12.08 4.54 1.14
N ALA A 193 12.16 5.47 0.21
CA ALA A 193 13.37 6.25 -0.02
C ALA A 193 13.64 7.15 1.20
N ILE A 194 14.85 7.04 1.76
CA ILE A 194 15.27 7.77 2.97
C ILE A 194 16.37 8.78 2.69
N GLY A 195 17.03 8.70 1.54
CA GLY A 195 18.07 9.63 1.15
C GLY A 195 18.65 9.27 -0.22
N GLN A 196 19.57 10.11 -0.68
CA GLN A 196 20.30 9.87 -1.92
C GLN A 196 21.77 10.25 -1.71
N ILE A 197 22.67 9.42 -2.24
CA ILE A 197 24.10 9.69 -2.25
C ILE A 197 24.38 10.68 -3.39
N SER A 198 25.09 11.76 -3.09
CA SER A 198 25.62 12.66 -4.11
C SER A 198 27.05 12.31 -4.47
N LEU A 199 27.40 12.48 -5.74
CA LEU A 199 28.75 12.36 -6.23
C LEU A 199 29.36 13.74 -6.44
N ALA A 200 30.65 13.86 -6.13
CA ALA A 200 31.42 15.08 -6.40
C ALA A 200 32.18 14.93 -7.72
N SER A 201 32.14 15.94 -8.55
CA SER A 201 32.95 16.07 -9.77
C SER A 201 33.90 17.27 -9.64
N PHE A 202 35.06 17.15 -10.23
CA PHE A 202 36.09 18.19 -10.24
C PHE A 202 36.54 18.46 -11.67
N THR A 203 36.90 19.73 -11.96
CA THR A 203 37.45 20.11 -13.26
C THR A 203 38.79 19.40 -13.57
N ASN A 204 39.60 19.17 -12.53
CA ASN A 204 40.86 18.46 -12.61
C ASN A 204 41.04 17.55 -11.38
N GLU A 205 40.73 16.28 -11.54
CA GLU A 205 40.85 15.27 -10.46
C GLU A 205 42.29 15.07 -10.00
N GLN A 206 43.29 15.26 -10.89
CA GLN A 206 44.72 15.15 -10.55
C GLN A 206 45.21 16.27 -9.62
N GLY A 207 44.44 17.34 -9.50
CA GLY A 207 44.69 18.44 -8.59
C GLY A 207 44.24 18.22 -7.17
N LEU A 208 43.56 17.12 -6.87
CA LEU A 208 43.07 16.79 -5.53
C LEU A 208 44.25 16.41 -4.61
N GLN A 209 44.15 16.83 -3.33
CA GLN A 209 45.16 16.50 -2.33
C GLN A 209 44.65 15.34 -1.44
N PRO A 210 45.41 14.22 -1.34
CA PRO A 210 45.06 13.16 -0.42
C PRO A 210 45.24 13.59 1.04
N VAL A 211 44.27 13.29 1.89
CA VAL A 211 44.30 13.64 3.31
C VAL A 211 44.31 12.41 4.22
N GLY A 212 44.47 11.22 3.65
CA GLY A 212 44.49 9.93 4.36
C GLY A 212 43.08 9.33 4.50
N GLY A 213 43.00 8.04 4.87
CA GLY A 213 41.73 7.32 5.02
C GLY A 213 40.91 7.25 3.75
N THR A 214 41.53 7.19 2.58
CA THR A 214 40.88 7.19 1.23
C THR A 214 40.08 8.49 0.95
N ALA A 215 40.33 9.56 1.71
CA ALA A 215 39.66 10.85 1.55
C ALA A 215 40.58 11.84 0.76
N TRP A 216 39.92 12.74 0.02
CA TRP A 216 40.57 13.76 -0.81
C TRP A 216 40.02 15.14 -0.44
N LYS A 217 40.86 16.15 -0.59
CA LYS A 217 40.52 17.56 -0.37
C LYS A 217 40.67 18.32 -1.67
N GLU A 218 39.71 19.23 -1.93
CA GLU A 218 39.80 20.15 -3.03
C GLU A 218 40.96 21.13 -2.86
N THR A 219 41.55 21.52 -3.97
CA THR A 219 42.59 22.53 -4.03
C THR A 219 42.27 23.56 -5.12
N PHE A 220 43.06 24.63 -5.19
CA PHE A 220 42.94 25.59 -6.30
C PHE A 220 43.16 24.92 -7.66
N ALA A 221 44.04 23.91 -7.75
CA ALA A 221 44.35 23.17 -8.97
C ALA A 221 43.25 22.19 -9.37
N SER A 222 42.46 21.65 -8.44
CA SER A 222 41.31 20.77 -8.72
C SER A 222 40.08 21.52 -9.18
N GLY A 223 39.96 22.78 -8.83
CA GLY A 223 38.72 23.54 -8.92
C GLY A 223 37.73 23.19 -7.80
N GLN A 224 36.59 23.87 -7.76
CA GLN A 224 35.52 23.64 -6.79
C GLN A 224 34.77 22.34 -7.10
N ALA A 225 34.32 21.66 -6.06
CA ALA A 225 33.49 20.46 -6.20
C ALA A 225 32.10 20.82 -6.74
N GLY A 226 31.70 20.19 -7.83
CA GLY A 226 30.32 20.14 -8.29
C GLY A 226 29.64 18.89 -7.73
N TYR A 227 28.48 19.06 -7.07
CA TYR A 227 27.74 17.91 -6.49
C TYR A 227 26.49 17.65 -7.31
N ASP A 228 26.31 16.38 -7.69
CA ASP A 228 25.10 15.96 -8.41
C ASP A 228 24.74 14.52 -8.07
N ALA A 229 23.54 14.11 -8.51
CA ALA A 229 23.10 12.72 -8.35
C ALA A 229 23.90 11.78 -9.28
N PRO A 230 24.11 10.53 -8.89
CA PRO A 230 24.66 9.52 -9.79
C PRO A 230 23.86 9.41 -11.09
N LYS A 231 24.54 9.08 -12.20
CA LYS A 231 23.99 9.03 -13.57
C LYS A 231 23.55 10.39 -14.16
N VAL A 232 23.81 11.48 -13.51
CA VAL A 232 23.54 12.83 -14.05
C VAL A 232 24.80 13.33 -14.74
N GLY A 233 24.66 13.88 -15.95
CA GLY A 233 25.78 14.40 -16.75
C GLY A 233 26.83 13.32 -17.05
N THR A 234 28.07 13.55 -16.63
CA THR A 234 29.20 12.63 -16.80
C THR A 234 29.42 11.68 -15.62
N LEU A 235 28.59 11.80 -14.56
CA LEU A 235 28.75 11.00 -13.36
C LEU A 235 28.30 9.55 -13.57
N GLY A 236 29.07 8.61 -13.00
CA GLY A 236 28.82 7.18 -13.07
C GLY A 236 27.65 6.74 -12.19
N ALA A 237 27.31 5.45 -12.29
CA ALA A 237 26.35 4.78 -11.43
C ALA A 237 27.02 4.29 -10.14
N ILE A 238 26.22 4.21 -9.06
CA ILE A 238 26.65 3.52 -7.84
C ILE A 238 26.40 2.03 -7.99
N GLN A 239 27.40 1.22 -7.62
CA GLN A 239 27.26 -0.20 -7.48
C GLN A 239 27.26 -0.55 -5.99
N SER A 240 26.11 -0.97 -5.48
CA SER A 240 25.99 -1.38 -4.09
C SER A 240 26.64 -2.73 -3.82
N ASN A 241 26.96 -3.01 -2.56
CA ASN A 241 27.59 -4.26 -2.10
C ASN A 241 28.94 -4.57 -2.78
N SER A 242 29.65 -3.55 -3.21
CA SER A 242 30.96 -3.68 -3.86
C SER A 242 31.96 -2.78 -3.17
N LEU A 243 33.20 -3.24 -3.10
CA LEU A 243 34.35 -2.45 -2.68
C LEU A 243 35.24 -2.23 -3.91
N GLU A 244 35.80 -1.03 -4.01
CA GLU A 244 36.76 -0.72 -5.06
C GLU A 244 38.09 -1.44 -4.78
N ASP A 245 38.56 -2.22 -5.76
CA ASP A 245 39.83 -2.87 -5.68
C ASP A 245 40.98 -1.86 -5.94
N SER A 246 42.14 -2.13 -5.35
CA SER A 246 43.33 -1.32 -5.60
C SER A 246 43.77 -1.48 -7.05
N ASN A 247 44.01 -0.37 -7.76
CA ASN A 247 44.65 -0.36 -9.07
C ASN A 247 46.17 -0.33 -9.00
N VAL A 248 46.76 -0.37 -7.81
CA VAL A 248 48.21 -0.43 -7.60
C VAL A 248 48.65 -1.88 -7.60
N ASN A 249 49.49 -2.24 -8.58
CA ASN A 249 50.12 -3.56 -8.65
C ASN A 249 51.39 -3.57 -7.79
N LEU A 250 51.31 -4.16 -6.62
CA LEU A 250 52.43 -4.23 -5.67
C LEU A 250 53.68 -4.83 -6.26
N THR A 251 53.57 -5.83 -7.17
CA THR A 251 54.71 -6.46 -7.83
C THR A 251 55.43 -5.47 -8.74
N ASN A 252 54.72 -4.68 -9.51
CA ASN A 252 55.32 -3.66 -10.37
C ASN A 252 56.03 -2.58 -9.56
N GLU A 253 55.37 -2.11 -8.48
CA GLU A 253 55.97 -1.12 -7.58
C GLU A 253 57.24 -1.64 -6.91
N LEU A 254 57.28 -2.91 -6.50
CA LEU A 254 58.46 -3.54 -5.95
C LEU A 254 59.58 -3.66 -6.99
N VAL A 255 59.25 -4.02 -8.24
CA VAL A 255 60.26 -4.08 -9.34
C VAL A 255 60.83 -2.70 -9.64
N ASP A 256 59.99 -1.67 -9.65
CA ASP A 256 60.44 -0.30 -9.89
C ASP A 256 61.29 0.23 -8.71
N LEU A 257 60.95 -0.14 -7.49
CA LEU A 257 61.76 0.15 -6.32
C LEU A 257 63.18 -0.51 -6.41
N ILE A 258 63.23 -1.79 -6.81
CA ILE A 258 64.48 -2.52 -7.00
C ILE A 258 65.33 -1.87 -8.10
N LYS A 259 64.70 -1.48 -9.23
CA LYS A 259 65.41 -0.76 -10.30
C LYS A 259 65.97 0.58 -9.83
N ALA A 260 65.16 1.34 -9.08
CA ALA A 260 65.59 2.63 -8.52
C ALA A 260 66.78 2.45 -7.55
N GLN A 261 66.74 1.44 -6.69
CA GLN A 261 67.88 1.09 -5.80
C GLN A 261 69.14 0.68 -6.56
N SER A 262 68.97 -0.15 -7.59
CA SER A 262 70.05 -0.55 -8.45
C SER A 262 70.75 0.61 -9.20
N ASN A 263 69.91 1.54 -9.71
CA ASN A 263 70.38 2.76 -10.35
C ASN A 263 71.09 3.72 -9.40
N TYR A 264 70.73 3.70 -8.13
CA TYR A 264 71.36 4.54 -7.09
C TYR A 264 72.72 3.95 -6.66
N GLN A 265 72.92 2.63 -6.75
CA GLN A 265 74.15 1.93 -6.39
C GLN A 265 75.17 1.86 -7.53
N ALA A 266 74.75 2.19 -8.73
CA ALA A 266 75.65 2.23 -9.94
C ALA A 266 76.23 3.64 -10.14
#